data_032943c1b15f86f9e93c3c8b1adda1bd
#
_entry.id   032943c1b15f86f9e93c3c8b1adda1bd
#
_cell.length_a   1.000
_cell.length_b   1.000
_cell.length_c   1.000
_cell.angle_alpha   90.00
_cell.angle_beta   90.00
_cell.angle_gamma   90.00
#
_symmetry.space_group_name_H-M   'P 1'
#
loop_
_entity.id
_entity.type
_entity.pdbx_description
1 polymer ?
#
loop_
_entity_poly.entity_id
_entity_poly.type
_entity_poly.pdbx_seq_one_letter_code
_entity_poly.pdbx_strand_id
1 'polypeptide(L)'
;MEEVTRNTEITDGRERKRVLRVDVIIPTYKPGKKFSRLLKMLSMQTYPIGKIIVMNTEKAYWNDKGFEGIGNLEVHHLSKEEFDHGATRNRGARCSRADIMVFMTDDAVPADERLIEHLTAAFDKRGPGGESVIMAYARQLPDKDCAMAERFTRSFNYPEDSCIKTKEDLGRMGIKTFFASNVCCAYDREKF
;
A
#
# COMPACT_ATOMS: atom_id res chain seq x y z
N MET A 1 30.09 9.89 -12.57
CA MET A 1 28.91 10.61 -13.10
C MET A 1 28.40 9.77 -14.27
N GLU A 2 27.49 8.85 -14.00
CA GLU A 2 26.81 8.07 -15.05
C GLU A 2 25.40 8.63 -15.22
N GLU A 3 25.19 9.16 -16.40
CA GLU A 3 23.94 9.71 -16.89
C GLU A 3 22.94 8.56 -17.07
N VAL A 4 21.88 8.51 -16.26
CA VAL A 4 20.76 7.57 -16.46
C VAL A 4 19.99 8.03 -17.68
N THR A 5 20.31 7.44 -18.82
CA THR A 5 19.61 7.62 -20.09
C THR A 5 18.15 7.20 -19.94
N ARG A 6 17.25 8.16 -20.01
CA ARG A 6 15.80 7.93 -20.15
C ARG A 6 15.54 7.43 -21.57
N ASN A 7 15.43 6.14 -21.77
CA ASN A 7 14.95 5.59 -23.03
C ASN A 7 13.45 5.84 -23.17
N THR A 8 13.10 6.88 -23.91
CA THR A 8 11.75 7.11 -24.43
C THR A 8 11.73 6.54 -25.85
N GLU A 9 11.25 5.31 -26.03
CA GLU A 9 10.98 4.78 -27.36
C GLU A 9 9.60 5.26 -27.82
N ILE A 10 9.59 6.18 -28.80
CA ILE A 10 8.39 6.65 -29.49
C ILE A 10 8.14 5.73 -30.69
N THR A 11 7.13 4.88 -30.61
CA THR A 11 6.55 4.23 -31.78
C THR A 11 5.04 4.39 -31.73
N ASP A 12 4.49 4.97 -32.80
CA ASP A 12 3.06 5.10 -33.07
C ASP A 12 2.28 6.12 -32.21
N GLY A 13 2.75 7.36 -32.09
CA GLY A 13 1.90 8.52 -31.66
C GLY A 13 1.14 8.41 -30.34
N ARG A 14 1.28 7.30 -29.59
CA ARG A 14 0.73 7.10 -28.23
C ARG A 14 1.88 6.96 -27.27
N GLU A 15 2.07 7.91 -26.39
CA GLU A 15 2.96 7.77 -25.25
C GLU A 15 2.58 6.48 -24.50
N ARG A 16 3.47 5.47 -24.50
CA ARG A 16 3.29 4.29 -23.66
C ARG A 16 3.41 4.76 -22.21
N LYS A 17 2.29 4.76 -21.50
CA LYS A 17 2.24 5.06 -20.09
C LYS A 17 3.22 4.13 -19.37
N ARG A 18 4.19 4.69 -18.66
CA ARG A 18 5.15 3.92 -17.86
C ARG A 18 4.40 3.11 -16.81
N VAL A 19 4.58 1.80 -16.82
CA VAL A 19 4.06 0.93 -15.76
C VAL A 19 4.91 1.16 -14.51
N LEU A 20 4.29 1.66 -13.43
CA LEU A 20 4.96 1.89 -12.16
C LEU A 20 5.26 0.56 -11.47
N ARG A 21 6.48 0.38 -10.98
CA ARG A 21 6.83 -0.77 -10.15
C ARG A 21 6.24 -0.58 -8.76
N VAL A 22 5.66 -1.63 -8.20
CA VAL A 22 4.98 -1.61 -6.90
C VAL A 22 5.55 -2.69 -6.01
N ASP A 23 5.93 -2.33 -4.79
CA ASP A 23 6.22 -3.28 -3.71
C ASP A 23 5.21 -3.10 -2.59
N VAL A 24 4.86 -4.20 -1.90
CA VAL A 24 3.95 -4.19 -0.75
C VAL A 24 4.76 -4.48 0.52
N ILE A 25 4.56 -3.67 1.57
CA ILE A 25 5.31 -3.75 2.83
C ILE A 25 4.33 -4.04 3.97
N ILE A 26 4.55 -5.14 4.70
CA ILE A 26 3.62 -5.64 5.70
C ILE A 26 4.36 -5.95 7.00
N PRO A 27 4.26 -5.10 8.04
CA PRO A 27 4.64 -5.50 9.39
C PRO A 27 3.69 -6.57 9.91
N THR A 28 4.21 -7.63 10.54
CA THR A 28 3.38 -8.68 11.13
C THR A 28 3.96 -9.18 12.45
N TYR A 29 3.06 -9.64 13.32
CA TYR A 29 3.39 -10.33 14.57
C TYR A 29 2.44 -11.51 14.77
N LYS A 30 2.98 -12.71 14.89
CA LYS A 30 2.17 -13.95 15.00
C LYS A 30 1.19 -14.09 13.84
N PRO A 31 1.67 -14.16 12.58
CA PRO A 31 0.82 -14.22 11.40
C PRO A 31 -0.20 -15.36 11.49
N GLY A 32 -1.47 -15.03 11.28
CA GLY A 32 -2.59 -15.96 11.39
C GLY A 32 -3.35 -16.15 10.06
N LYS A 33 -4.57 -16.67 10.15
CA LYS A 33 -5.41 -16.97 8.98
C LYS A 33 -5.70 -15.74 8.11
N LYS A 34 -5.87 -14.56 8.71
CA LYS A 34 -6.09 -13.30 7.95
C LYS A 34 -4.87 -12.95 7.13
N PHE A 35 -3.67 -13.08 7.71
CA PHE A 35 -2.41 -12.85 7.00
C PHE A 35 -2.23 -13.81 5.81
N SER A 36 -2.51 -15.10 5.98
CA SER A 36 -2.46 -16.06 4.87
C SER A 36 -3.45 -15.70 3.76
N ARG A 37 -4.65 -15.23 4.13
CA ARG A 37 -5.64 -14.75 3.16
C ARG A 37 -5.18 -13.47 2.45
N LEU A 38 -4.55 -12.53 3.18
CA LEU A 38 -3.96 -11.34 2.62
C LEU A 38 -2.93 -11.68 1.55
N LEU A 39 -1.95 -12.55 1.86
CA LEU A 39 -0.91 -12.94 0.91
C LEU A 39 -1.51 -13.63 -0.34
N LYS A 40 -2.50 -14.50 -0.16
CA LYS A 40 -3.23 -15.11 -1.27
C LYS A 40 -3.92 -14.06 -2.15
N MET A 41 -4.59 -13.07 -1.57
CA MET A 41 -5.24 -12.01 -2.33
C MET A 41 -4.23 -11.10 -3.04
N LEU A 42 -3.06 -10.88 -2.45
CA LEU A 42 -1.99 -10.13 -3.11
C LEU A 42 -1.40 -10.89 -4.32
N SER A 43 -1.28 -12.21 -4.24
CA SER A 43 -0.83 -13.03 -5.39
C SER A 43 -1.83 -13.08 -6.56
N MET A 44 -3.08 -12.68 -6.32
CA MET A 44 -4.16 -12.66 -7.33
C MET A 44 -4.40 -11.27 -7.92
N GLN A 45 -3.63 -10.24 -7.53
CA GLN A 45 -3.84 -8.88 -8.02
C GLN A 45 -3.60 -8.78 -9.54
N THR A 46 -4.47 -8.04 -10.22
CA THR A 46 -4.37 -7.77 -11.67
C THR A 46 -3.16 -6.90 -12.03
N TYR A 47 -2.75 -6.02 -11.11
CA TYR A 47 -1.56 -5.22 -11.27
C TYR A 47 -0.35 -5.95 -10.66
N PRO A 48 0.79 -6.08 -11.39
CA PRO A 48 1.94 -6.86 -10.94
C PRO A 48 2.58 -6.23 -9.70
N ILE A 49 2.79 -7.06 -8.67
CA ILE A 49 3.55 -6.72 -7.47
C ILE A 49 4.98 -7.22 -7.65
N GLY A 50 5.96 -6.32 -7.53
CA GLY A 50 7.38 -6.68 -7.62
C GLY A 50 7.81 -7.53 -6.43
N LYS A 51 7.69 -6.99 -5.21
CA LYS A 51 8.00 -7.70 -3.97
C LYS A 51 6.87 -7.54 -2.95
N ILE A 52 6.68 -8.58 -2.14
CA ILE A 52 5.92 -8.54 -0.89
C ILE A 52 6.94 -8.62 0.24
N ILE A 53 7.24 -7.50 0.87
CA ILE A 53 8.25 -7.35 1.92
C ILE A 53 7.56 -7.47 3.27
N VAL A 54 7.80 -8.58 3.96
CA VAL A 54 7.24 -8.84 5.29
C VAL A 54 8.26 -8.52 6.38
N MET A 55 7.88 -7.64 7.29
CA MET A 55 8.65 -7.30 8.49
C MET A 55 8.08 -8.10 9.66
N ASN A 56 8.55 -9.33 9.84
CA ASN A 56 8.02 -10.24 10.85
C ASN A 56 8.69 -10.03 12.21
N THR A 57 7.91 -9.68 13.21
CA THR A 57 8.37 -9.60 14.61
C THR A 57 8.36 -11.00 15.22
N GLU A 58 9.51 -11.41 15.79
CA GLU A 58 9.77 -12.71 16.41
C GLU A 58 9.77 -13.87 15.41
N LYS A 59 10.96 -14.28 14.98
CA LYS A 59 11.17 -15.41 14.06
C LYS A 59 10.48 -16.71 14.50
N ALA A 60 10.37 -16.94 15.80
CA ALA A 60 9.75 -18.13 16.37
C ALA A 60 8.27 -18.30 15.97
N TYR A 61 7.57 -17.23 15.60
CA TYR A 61 6.18 -17.27 15.15
C TYR A 61 6.02 -17.36 13.64
N TRP A 62 7.12 -17.35 12.89
CA TRP A 62 7.09 -17.49 11.44
C TRP A 62 7.16 -18.96 11.01
N ASN A 63 6.33 -19.35 10.05
CA ASN A 63 6.33 -20.67 9.46
C ASN A 63 6.43 -20.58 7.93
N ASP A 64 7.62 -20.86 7.39
CA ASP A 64 7.89 -20.78 5.94
C ASP A 64 6.97 -21.69 5.12
N LYS A 65 6.64 -22.89 5.63
CA LYS A 65 5.79 -23.87 4.94
C LYS A 65 4.40 -23.35 4.56
N GLY A 66 3.92 -22.30 5.25
CA GLY A 66 2.63 -21.70 4.95
C GLY A 66 2.62 -20.80 3.71
N PHE A 67 3.80 -20.45 3.15
CA PHE A 67 3.94 -19.40 2.14
C PHE A 67 4.86 -19.78 0.97
N GLU A 68 5.23 -21.06 0.82
CA GLU A 68 6.17 -21.58 -0.18
C GLU A 68 5.76 -21.31 -1.64
N GLY A 69 4.48 -21.04 -1.91
CA GLY A 69 3.98 -20.78 -3.27
C GLY A 69 4.08 -19.31 -3.72
N ILE A 70 4.60 -18.40 -2.88
CA ILE A 70 4.63 -16.95 -3.18
C ILE A 70 6.04 -16.55 -3.57
N GLY A 71 6.33 -16.57 -4.88
CA GLY A 71 7.69 -16.42 -5.42
C GLY A 71 8.34 -15.06 -5.24
N ASN A 72 7.57 -14.00 -4.95
CA ASN A 72 8.05 -12.64 -4.73
C ASN A 72 7.99 -12.21 -3.25
N LEU A 73 7.89 -13.16 -2.32
CA LEU A 73 7.88 -12.90 -0.88
C LEU A 73 9.31 -12.73 -0.35
N GLU A 74 9.57 -11.62 0.33
CA GLU A 74 10.83 -11.33 1.01
C GLU A 74 10.54 -11.10 2.51
N VAL A 75 11.16 -11.89 3.40
CA VAL A 75 10.85 -11.85 4.84
C VAL A 75 12.06 -11.39 5.63
N HIS A 76 11.87 -10.36 6.45
CA HIS A 76 12.84 -9.85 7.39
C HIS A 76 12.36 -10.07 8.83
N HIS A 77 13.19 -10.68 9.66
CA HIS A 77 12.86 -10.88 11.05
C HIS A 77 13.47 -9.79 11.92
N LEU A 78 12.71 -9.37 12.92
CA LEU A 78 13.15 -8.45 13.98
C LEU A 78 12.69 -9.01 15.34
N SER A 79 13.40 -8.62 16.39
CA SER A 79 12.97 -8.95 17.74
C SER A 79 11.83 -8.04 18.19
N LYS A 80 11.18 -8.38 19.30
CA LYS A 80 10.12 -7.56 19.89
C LYS A 80 10.65 -6.20 20.36
N GLU A 81 11.88 -6.16 20.84
CA GLU A 81 12.55 -4.94 21.29
C GLU A 81 12.89 -3.99 20.12
N GLU A 82 13.17 -4.55 18.94
CA GLU A 82 13.42 -3.77 17.72
C GLU A 82 12.15 -3.22 17.08
N PHE A 83 10.98 -3.75 17.46
CA PHE A 83 9.72 -3.36 16.85
C PHE A 83 9.28 -1.96 17.30
N ASP A 84 9.06 -1.10 16.31
CA ASP A 84 8.37 0.18 16.42
C ASP A 84 7.52 0.37 15.16
N HIS A 85 6.32 0.91 15.31
CA HIS A 85 5.37 1.03 14.20
C HIS A 85 5.89 1.87 13.02
N GLY A 86 6.60 2.95 13.28
CA GLY A 86 7.19 3.82 12.26
C GLY A 86 8.52 3.27 11.74
N ALA A 87 9.44 2.94 12.65
CA ALA A 87 10.77 2.45 12.31
C ALA A 87 10.72 1.14 11.51
N THR A 88 9.81 0.22 11.86
CA THR A 88 9.63 -1.05 11.14
C THR A 88 9.17 -0.81 9.70
N ARG A 89 8.22 0.10 9.48
CA ARG A 89 7.80 0.49 8.12
C ARG A 89 8.92 1.15 7.34
N ASN A 90 9.65 2.06 7.95
CA ASN A 90 10.82 2.71 7.33
C ASN A 90 11.91 1.70 6.99
N ARG A 91 12.13 0.67 7.82
CA ARG A 91 13.06 -0.43 7.53
C ARG A 91 12.59 -1.23 6.30
N GLY A 92 11.30 -1.57 6.23
CA GLY A 92 10.71 -2.21 5.05
C GLY A 92 10.80 -1.35 3.79
N ALA A 93 10.57 -0.03 3.90
CA ALA A 93 10.70 0.90 2.79
C ALA A 93 12.12 0.91 2.19
N ARG A 94 13.17 0.80 3.02
CA ARG A 94 14.58 0.73 2.56
C ARG A 94 14.88 -0.55 1.77
N CYS A 95 14.11 -1.62 1.96
CA CYS A 95 14.24 -2.87 1.19
C CYS A 95 13.59 -2.76 -0.19
N SER A 96 12.70 -1.79 -0.40
CA SER A 96 12.03 -1.55 -1.68
C SER A 96 12.88 -0.71 -2.64
N ARG A 97 12.76 -1.03 -3.93
CA ARG A 97 13.27 -0.21 -5.04
C ARG A 97 12.18 0.13 -6.05
N ALA A 98 10.93 -0.08 -5.68
CA ALA A 98 9.77 0.22 -6.51
C ALA A 98 9.53 1.73 -6.61
N ASP A 99 8.73 2.14 -7.58
CA ASP A 99 8.31 3.54 -7.75
C ASP A 99 7.23 3.90 -6.73
N ILE A 100 6.37 2.92 -6.41
CA ILE A 100 5.29 3.04 -5.42
C ILE A 100 5.49 1.97 -4.34
N MET A 101 5.38 2.39 -3.08
CA MET A 101 5.38 1.52 -1.91
C MET A 101 3.99 1.46 -1.31
N VAL A 102 3.42 0.26 -1.20
CA VAL A 102 2.12 0.03 -0.56
C VAL A 102 2.34 -0.54 0.83
N PHE A 103 1.91 0.17 1.86
CA PHE A 103 1.93 -0.32 3.24
C PHE A 103 0.57 -0.92 3.59
N MET A 104 0.58 -2.10 4.19
CA MET A 104 -0.62 -2.76 4.67
C MET A 104 -0.43 -3.28 6.10
N THR A 105 -1.50 -3.32 6.89
CA THR A 105 -1.52 -4.11 8.12
C THR A 105 -1.77 -5.58 7.79
N ASP A 106 -1.30 -6.49 8.63
CA ASP A 106 -1.34 -7.93 8.40
C ASP A 106 -2.74 -8.56 8.43
N ASP A 107 -3.74 -7.79 8.81
CA ASP A 107 -5.17 -8.15 8.85
C ASP A 107 -6.02 -7.47 7.76
N ALA A 108 -5.42 -6.59 6.96
CA ALA A 108 -6.09 -5.84 5.90
C ALA A 108 -6.15 -6.66 4.60
N VAL A 109 -7.21 -7.43 4.41
CA VAL A 109 -7.39 -8.28 3.24
C VAL A 109 -8.03 -7.47 2.10
N PRO A 110 -7.43 -7.45 0.87
CA PRO A 110 -8.06 -6.85 -0.30
C PRO A 110 -9.48 -7.39 -0.54
N ALA A 111 -10.41 -6.52 -0.87
CA ALA A 111 -11.79 -6.91 -1.17
C ALA A 111 -11.90 -7.64 -2.52
N ASP A 112 -11.00 -7.31 -3.46
CA ASP A 112 -10.93 -7.87 -4.80
C ASP A 112 -9.49 -7.88 -5.36
N GLU A 113 -9.34 -8.29 -6.60
CA GLU A 113 -8.08 -8.44 -7.33
C GLU A 113 -7.53 -7.11 -7.88
N ARG A 114 -8.24 -5.99 -7.71
CA ARG A 114 -7.92 -4.70 -8.34
C ARG A 114 -7.42 -3.64 -7.38
N LEU A 115 -7.16 -3.99 -6.11
CA LEU A 115 -6.71 -3.03 -5.11
C LEU A 115 -5.45 -2.27 -5.56
N ILE A 116 -4.43 -2.99 -6.03
CA ILE A 116 -3.15 -2.37 -6.44
C ILE A 116 -3.35 -1.53 -7.71
N GLU A 117 -4.15 -1.98 -8.66
CA GLU A 117 -4.52 -1.22 -9.86
C GLU A 117 -5.20 0.12 -9.48
N HIS A 118 -6.15 0.11 -8.55
CA HIS A 118 -6.82 1.32 -8.10
C HIS A 118 -5.90 2.28 -7.34
N LEU A 119 -5.01 1.75 -6.50
CA LEU A 119 -4.03 2.57 -5.78
C LEU A 119 -3.04 3.21 -6.75
N THR A 120 -2.52 2.48 -7.71
CA THR A 120 -1.56 3.02 -8.70
C THR A 120 -2.21 4.04 -9.63
N ALA A 121 -3.46 3.82 -10.06
CA ALA A 121 -4.21 4.76 -10.88
C ALA A 121 -4.42 6.14 -10.20
N ALA A 122 -4.36 6.21 -8.87
CA ALA A 122 -4.44 7.48 -8.15
C ALA A 122 -3.25 8.41 -8.47
N PHE A 123 -2.06 7.87 -8.73
CA PHE A 123 -0.84 8.65 -9.01
C PHE A 123 -0.85 9.28 -10.43
N ASP A 124 -1.76 8.85 -11.30
CA ASP A 124 -1.99 9.51 -12.59
C ASP A 124 -2.83 10.76 -12.49
N LYS A 125 -3.53 10.92 -11.39
CA LYS A 125 -4.40 12.08 -11.15
C LYS A 125 -3.59 13.29 -10.74
N ARG A 126 -4.20 14.46 -10.87
CA ARG A 126 -3.65 15.75 -10.44
C ARG A 126 -4.61 16.45 -9.52
N GLY A 127 -4.07 17.20 -8.58
CA GLY A 127 -4.84 18.15 -7.77
C GLY A 127 -5.37 19.32 -8.61
N PRO A 128 -6.25 20.17 -8.04
CA PRO A 128 -6.84 21.31 -8.74
C PRO A 128 -5.81 22.31 -9.28
N GLY A 129 -4.66 22.44 -8.65
CA GLY A 129 -3.53 23.30 -9.08
C GLY A 129 -2.50 22.55 -9.95
N GLY A 130 -2.77 21.30 -10.37
CA GLY A 130 -1.84 20.48 -11.16
C GLY A 130 -0.84 19.66 -10.33
N GLU A 131 -0.99 19.65 -8.99
CA GLU A 131 -0.11 18.93 -8.07
C GLU A 131 -0.17 17.42 -8.30
N SER A 132 0.97 16.75 -8.18
CA SER A 132 1.04 15.30 -8.22
C SER A 132 0.48 14.69 -6.93
N VAL A 133 -0.25 13.58 -7.06
CA VAL A 133 -0.62 12.75 -5.91
C VAL A 133 0.66 12.12 -5.35
N ILE A 134 0.91 12.31 -4.05
CA ILE A 134 2.07 11.76 -3.34
C ILE A 134 1.73 10.57 -2.47
N MET A 135 0.45 10.43 -2.11
CA MET A 135 -0.07 9.35 -1.30
C MET A 135 -1.52 9.04 -1.68
N ALA A 136 -1.86 7.76 -1.67
CA ALA A 136 -3.23 7.28 -1.81
C ALA A 136 -3.53 6.25 -0.72
N TYR A 137 -4.76 6.16 -0.23
CA TYR A 137 -5.16 5.11 0.69
C TYR A 137 -6.48 4.47 0.28
N ALA A 138 -6.62 3.18 0.57
CA ALA A 138 -7.79 2.43 0.24
C ALA A 138 -8.93 2.67 1.24
N ARG A 139 -10.16 2.61 0.75
CA ARG A 139 -11.37 2.58 1.57
C ARG A 139 -11.40 1.30 2.39
N GLN A 140 -11.64 1.41 3.70
CA GLN A 140 -11.87 0.26 4.55
C GLN A 140 -13.35 -0.10 4.54
N LEU A 141 -13.65 -1.30 4.07
CA LEU A 141 -15.00 -1.85 4.12
C LEU A 141 -15.25 -2.53 5.47
N PRO A 142 -16.43 -2.36 6.06
CA PRO A 142 -16.79 -3.08 7.27
C PRO A 142 -16.97 -4.57 6.96
N ASP A 143 -16.57 -5.44 7.90
CA ASP A 143 -16.91 -6.86 7.81
C ASP A 143 -18.43 -7.05 7.84
N LYS A 144 -18.92 -8.14 7.22
CA LYS A 144 -20.36 -8.41 7.14
C LYS A 144 -21.00 -8.53 8.53
N ASP A 145 -20.24 -9.09 9.48
CA ASP A 145 -20.69 -9.38 10.85
C ASP A 145 -20.20 -8.33 11.86
N CYS A 146 -19.69 -7.18 11.41
CA CYS A 146 -19.21 -6.15 12.32
C CYS A 146 -20.34 -5.43 13.06
N ALA A 147 -20.04 -4.93 14.26
CA ALA A 147 -20.97 -4.13 15.05
C ALA A 147 -21.43 -2.87 14.29
N MET A 148 -22.67 -2.42 14.56
CA MET A 148 -23.25 -1.23 13.91
C MET A 148 -22.38 0.03 14.10
N ALA A 149 -21.79 0.22 15.29
CA ALA A 149 -20.89 1.34 15.57
C ALA A 149 -19.64 1.31 14.69
N GLU A 150 -19.06 0.12 14.44
CA GLU A 150 -17.91 -0.03 13.54
C GLU A 150 -18.32 0.28 12.10
N ARG A 151 -19.45 -0.22 11.64
CA ARG A 151 -19.99 0.08 10.31
C ARG A 151 -20.18 1.57 10.10
N PHE A 152 -20.78 2.26 11.06
CA PHE A 152 -20.96 3.70 11.02
C PHE A 152 -19.62 4.44 10.97
N THR A 153 -18.67 4.09 11.83
CA THR A 153 -17.33 4.72 11.87
C THR A 153 -16.58 4.55 10.54
N ARG A 154 -16.65 3.36 9.93
CA ARG A 154 -16.02 3.11 8.64
C ARG A 154 -16.69 3.91 7.53
N SER A 155 -18.01 3.93 7.44
CA SER A 155 -18.74 4.73 6.44
C SER A 155 -18.46 6.22 6.58
N PHE A 156 -18.36 6.72 7.82
CA PHE A 156 -18.05 8.12 8.08
C PHE A 156 -16.63 8.53 7.69
N ASN A 157 -15.63 7.67 7.94
CA ASN A 157 -14.22 7.96 7.67
C ASN A 157 -13.82 7.62 6.23
N TYR A 158 -14.53 6.70 5.59
CA TYR A 158 -14.22 6.20 4.25
C TYR A 158 -15.45 6.29 3.34
N PRO A 159 -15.76 7.49 2.81
CA PRO A 159 -16.88 7.69 1.90
C PRO A 159 -16.72 6.85 0.62
N GLU A 160 -17.82 6.69 -0.12
CA GLU A 160 -17.81 5.92 -1.38
C GLU A 160 -17.04 6.62 -2.48
N ASP A 161 -17.20 7.93 -2.55
CA ASP A 161 -16.56 8.73 -3.58
C ASP A 161 -15.10 9.01 -3.23
N SER A 162 -14.22 8.75 -4.20
CA SER A 162 -12.82 9.11 -4.10
C SER A 162 -12.64 10.62 -4.24
N CYS A 163 -11.75 11.20 -3.44
CA CYS A 163 -11.39 12.62 -3.56
C CYS A 163 -9.88 12.82 -3.48
N ILE A 164 -9.39 13.87 -4.13
CA ILE A 164 -8.04 14.39 -3.94
C ILE A 164 -8.14 15.48 -2.88
N LYS A 165 -7.25 15.42 -1.90
CA LYS A 165 -7.14 16.41 -0.83
C LYS A 165 -5.84 17.19 -1.01
N THR A 166 -5.94 18.50 -0.88
CA THR A 166 -4.82 19.43 -0.91
C THR A 166 -4.86 20.32 0.32
N LYS A 167 -3.82 21.11 0.56
CA LYS A 167 -3.80 22.06 1.68
C LYS A 167 -4.91 23.10 1.60
N GLU A 168 -5.41 23.40 0.40
CA GLU A 168 -6.50 24.35 0.15
C GLU A 168 -7.83 23.84 0.73
N ASP A 169 -7.98 22.53 0.94
CA ASP A 169 -9.16 21.93 1.54
C ASP A 169 -9.25 22.15 3.05
N LEU A 170 -8.20 22.70 3.70
CA LEU A 170 -8.15 22.86 5.15
C LEU A 170 -9.36 23.65 5.69
N GLY A 171 -9.75 24.73 5.01
CA GLY A 171 -10.91 25.55 5.41
C GLY A 171 -12.24 24.80 5.34
N ARG A 172 -12.38 23.84 4.39
CA ARG A 172 -13.60 23.05 4.17
C ARG A 172 -13.63 21.75 4.99
N MET A 173 -12.51 21.05 5.09
CA MET A 173 -12.42 19.73 5.69
C MET A 173 -11.80 19.71 7.08
N GLY A 174 -11.18 20.81 7.53
CA GLY A 174 -10.45 20.87 8.80
C GLY A 174 -9.37 19.81 8.88
N ILE A 175 -9.23 19.18 10.05
CA ILE A 175 -8.23 18.14 10.29
C ILE A 175 -8.38 16.91 9.35
N LYS A 176 -9.56 16.67 8.77
CA LYS A 176 -9.79 15.59 7.82
C LYS A 176 -8.99 15.76 6.52
N THR A 177 -8.52 16.97 6.20
CA THR A 177 -7.58 17.21 5.09
C THR A 177 -6.34 16.33 5.20
N PHE A 178 -5.82 16.15 6.41
CA PHE A 178 -4.61 15.38 6.69
C PHE A 178 -4.89 13.93 7.08
N PHE A 179 -6.16 13.52 7.10
CA PHE A 179 -6.49 12.13 7.43
C PHE A 179 -5.97 11.19 6.34
N ALA A 180 -5.18 10.22 6.79
CA ALA A 180 -4.68 9.11 5.99
C ALA A 180 -4.76 7.82 6.81
N SER A 181 -4.92 6.69 6.16
CA SER A 181 -5.02 5.40 6.83
C SER A 181 -3.86 4.49 6.47
N ASN A 182 -3.02 4.18 7.45
CA ASN A 182 -1.93 3.22 7.29
C ASN A 182 -2.37 1.75 7.31
N VAL A 183 -3.67 1.46 7.32
CA VAL A 183 -4.18 0.09 7.16
C VAL A 183 -3.91 -0.41 5.74
N CYS A 184 -4.11 0.46 4.75
CA CYS A 184 -3.70 0.21 3.35
C CYS A 184 -3.47 1.56 2.67
N CYS A 185 -2.22 1.91 2.43
CA CYS A 185 -1.84 3.16 1.77
C CYS A 185 -0.63 2.97 0.86
N ALA A 186 -0.62 3.71 -0.24
CA ALA A 186 0.44 3.76 -1.22
C ALA A 186 1.14 5.12 -1.17
N TYR A 187 2.45 5.13 -1.33
CA TYR A 187 3.27 6.34 -1.38
C TYR A 187 4.14 6.34 -2.62
N ASP A 188 4.29 7.50 -3.23
CA ASP A 188 5.38 7.78 -4.15
C ASP A 188 6.70 7.67 -3.37
N ARG A 189 7.61 6.79 -3.80
CA ARG A 189 8.86 6.51 -3.08
C ARG A 189 9.79 7.72 -2.99
N GLU A 190 9.79 8.58 -4.00
CA GLU A 190 10.64 9.77 -4.00
C GLU A 190 10.16 10.86 -3.02
N LYS A 191 8.89 10.78 -2.62
CA LYS A 191 8.22 11.72 -1.71
C LYS A 191 8.06 11.18 -0.29
N PHE A 192 8.29 9.87 -0.07
CA PHE A 192 8.25 9.22 1.24
C PHE A 192 9.53 9.53 2.03
#